data_2bb06ad44fc8521ca25a22e13e87ae52
#
_entry.id   2bb06ad44fc8521ca25a22e13e87ae52
#
_cell.length_a   1.000
_cell.length_b   1.000
_cell.length_c   1.000
_cell.angle_alpha   90.00
_cell.angle_beta   90.00
_cell.angle_gamma   90.00
#
_symmetry.space_group_name_H-M   'P 1'
#
loop_
_entity.id
_entity.type
_entity.pdbx_description
1 polymer ?
#
loop_
_entity_poly.entity_id
_entity_poly.type
_entity_poly.pdbx_seq_one_letter_code
_entity_poly.pdbx_strand_id
1 'polypeptide(L)'
;ASSGWWGGQAFSTGIMLQKGQTYRLSFDYTAPSTASINYRIQANHDSYTSYLNGSTSANGTTQSFEKEFTAGMTDFNCAIVLEFKGSGTVNVEHLSLVALDPEPVRGDVNGNGVWNLSDVIALQKWLLAVPDAKLEQWENGDFYADGRIDALDLCLMRQEILW
;
A
#
# COMPACT_ATOMS: atom_id res chain seq x y z
N ALA A 1 5.23 -10.33 44.00
CA ALA A 1 4.45 -10.78 42.88
C ALA A 1 4.96 -10.09 41.61
N SER A 2 5.70 -10.80 40.77
CA SER A 2 6.16 -10.31 39.48
C SER A 2 4.97 -10.28 38.52
N SER A 3 4.50 -9.10 38.18
CA SER A 3 3.52 -8.91 37.14
C SER A 3 4.18 -9.23 35.80
N GLY A 4 4.02 -10.46 35.33
CA GLY A 4 4.38 -10.84 33.96
C GLY A 4 3.46 -10.10 32.98
N TRP A 5 4.03 -9.25 32.18
CA TRP A 5 3.37 -8.47 31.11
C TRP A 5 3.20 -9.33 29.86
N TRP A 6 2.36 -10.34 29.92
CA TRP A 6 1.99 -11.05 28.69
C TRP A 6 0.52 -10.73 28.41
N GLY A 7 0.30 -9.62 27.73
CA GLY A 7 -0.98 -9.34 27.09
C GLY A 7 -1.24 -10.41 26.02
N GLY A 8 -2.51 -10.64 25.70
CA GLY A 8 -2.86 -11.56 24.62
C GLY A 8 -2.22 -11.15 23.30
N GLN A 9 -1.93 -12.12 22.45
CA GLN A 9 -1.46 -11.88 21.09
C GLN A 9 -2.41 -12.56 20.10
N ALA A 10 -2.67 -11.91 18.98
CA ALA A 10 -3.33 -12.51 17.83
C ALA A 10 -2.36 -12.51 16.64
N PHE A 11 -2.35 -13.61 15.89
CA PHE A 11 -1.49 -13.82 14.73
C PHE A 11 -2.32 -14.17 13.51
N SER A 12 -1.94 -13.59 12.36
CA SER A 12 -2.34 -14.06 11.04
C SER A 12 -1.09 -14.32 10.23
N THR A 13 -0.93 -15.52 9.70
CA THR A 13 0.29 -15.98 9.00
C THR A 13 -0.02 -16.31 7.54
N GLY A 14 1.02 -16.63 6.75
CA GLY A 14 0.88 -16.95 5.34
C GLY A 14 0.68 -15.75 4.44
N ILE A 15 1.12 -14.59 4.89
CA ILE A 15 1.03 -13.33 4.16
C ILE A 15 2.24 -13.20 3.25
N MET A 16 2.00 -12.73 2.04
CA MET A 16 3.06 -12.41 1.07
C MET A 16 3.12 -10.90 0.86
N LEU A 17 4.33 -10.35 0.92
CA LEU A 17 4.61 -8.96 0.59
C LEU A 17 5.48 -8.90 -0.67
N GLN A 18 5.18 -7.98 -1.56
CA GLN A 18 5.96 -7.71 -2.76
C GLN A 18 6.68 -6.37 -2.61
N LYS A 19 7.99 -6.35 -2.88
CA LYS A 19 8.79 -5.12 -2.84
C LYS A 19 8.18 -4.02 -3.71
N GLY A 20 8.06 -2.81 -3.16
CA GLY A 20 7.51 -1.65 -3.84
C GLY A 20 5.99 -1.56 -3.82
N GLN A 21 5.29 -2.63 -3.46
CA GLN A 21 3.83 -2.64 -3.33
C GLN A 21 3.41 -1.93 -2.05
N THR A 22 2.41 -1.05 -2.15
CA THR A 22 1.76 -0.41 -1.00
C THR A 22 0.61 -1.29 -0.52
N TYR A 23 0.50 -1.42 0.79
CA TYR A 23 -0.52 -2.19 1.49
C TYR A 23 -1.22 -1.33 2.52
N ARG A 24 -2.50 -1.62 2.76
CA ARG A 24 -3.28 -1.07 3.88
C ARG A 24 -3.60 -2.18 4.87
N LEU A 25 -3.12 -2.02 6.11
CA LEU A 25 -3.56 -2.80 7.26
C LEU A 25 -4.75 -2.09 7.88
N SER A 26 -5.85 -2.80 8.08
CA SER A 26 -7.03 -2.28 8.77
C SER A 26 -7.61 -3.30 9.73
N PHE A 27 -8.23 -2.83 10.80
CA PHE A 27 -9.04 -3.63 11.73
C PHE A 27 -9.92 -2.72 12.58
N ASP A 28 -11.06 -3.27 13.00
CA ASP A 28 -11.90 -2.66 14.01
C ASP A 28 -11.55 -3.25 15.37
N TYR A 29 -11.64 -2.44 16.43
CA TYR A 29 -11.35 -2.93 17.77
C TYR A 29 -12.18 -2.20 18.84
N THR A 30 -12.49 -2.95 19.88
CA THR A 30 -13.11 -2.43 21.11
C THR A 30 -12.27 -2.88 22.29
N ALA A 31 -11.79 -1.95 23.09
CA ALA A 31 -10.99 -2.24 24.27
C ALA A 31 -11.17 -1.15 25.33
N PRO A 32 -10.93 -1.43 26.62
CA PRO A 32 -10.95 -0.41 27.69
C PRO A 32 -10.00 0.76 27.38
N SER A 33 -10.34 1.96 27.82
CA SER A 33 -9.55 3.18 27.60
C SER A 33 -8.12 3.13 28.17
N THR A 34 -7.84 2.16 29.03
CA THR A 34 -6.51 1.90 29.59
C THR A 34 -5.68 0.93 28.76
N ALA A 35 -6.28 0.36 27.69
CA ALA A 35 -5.62 -0.60 26.82
C ALA A 35 -5.00 0.07 25.61
N SER A 36 -4.00 -0.59 25.06
CA SER A 36 -3.40 -0.26 23.76
C SER A 36 -3.13 -1.54 22.96
N ILE A 37 -3.12 -1.40 21.65
CA ILE A 37 -2.79 -2.47 20.71
C ILE A 37 -1.50 -2.09 20.01
N ASN A 38 -0.46 -2.90 20.19
CA ASN A 38 0.71 -2.82 19.32
C ASN A 38 0.43 -3.69 18.10
N TYR A 39 0.69 -3.16 16.93
CA TYR A 39 0.56 -3.87 15.67
C TYR A 39 1.91 -3.94 14.98
N ARG A 40 2.16 -5.04 14.29
CA ARG A 40 3.30 -5.18 13.39
C ARG A 40 3.02 -6.18 12.28
N ILE A 41 3.67 -5.97 11.16
CA ILE A 41 3.83 -6.93 10.09
C ILE A 41 5.31 -7.27 10.05
N GLN A 42 5.63 -8.55 10.16
CA GLN A 42 7.00 -9.03 10.28
C GLN A 42 7.22 -10.30 9.47
N ALA A 43 8.49 -10.57 9.13
CA ALA A 43 8.88 -11.89 8.65
C ALA A 43 8.50 -12.97 9.68
N ASN A 44 7.93 -14.07 9.20
CA ASN A 44 7.59 -15.22 10.02
C ASN A 44 8.64 -16.34 9.86
N HIS A 45 9.90 -15.94 9.83
CA HIS A 45 11.07 -16.81 9.70
C HIS A 45 12.30 -16.14 10.36
N ASP A 46 13.46 -16.69 10.19
CA ASP A 46 14.71 -16.53 10.98
C ASP A 46 15.05 -15.14 11.51
N SER A 47 14.74 -14.06 10.80
CA SER A 47 15.15 -12.70 11.22
C SER A 47 14.07 -11.91 11.93
N TYR A 48 12.80 -12.32 11.84
CA TYR A 48 11.63 -11.55 12.31
C TYR A 48 11.68 -10.06 11.95
N THR A 49 12.23 -9.77 10.76
CA THR A 49 12.34 -8.41 10.24
C THR A 49 10.97 -7.75 10.23
N SER A 50 10.88 -6.53 10.79
CA SER A 50 9.63 -5.78 10.84
C SER A 50 9.47 -4.91 9.60
N TYR A 51 8.34 -5.03 8.90
CA TYR A 51 7.97 -4.23 7.73
C TYR A 51 7.07 -3.05 8.11
N LEU A 52 6.25 -3.23 9.13
CA LEU A 52 5.40 -2.20 9.74
C LEU A 52 5.34 -2.46 11.24
N ASN A 53 5.41 -1.41 12.05
CA ASN A 53 5.13 -1.50 13.48
C ASN A 53 4.56 -0.18 14.01
N GLY A 54 3.83 -0.27 15.10
CA GLY A 54 3.28 0.87 15.80
C GLY A 54 2.32 0.46 16.90
N SER A 55 1.60 1.45 17.43
CA SER A 55 0.59 1.22 18.45
C SER A 55 -0.60 2.15 18.27
N THR A 56 -1.77 1.71 18.71
CA THR A 56 -2.98 2.51 18.82
C THR A 56 -3.55 2.37 20.22
N SER A 57 -4.18 3.44 20.72
CA SER A 57 -4.80 3.49 22.07
C SER A 57 -6.30 3.30 21.95
N ALA A 58 -6.89 2.62 22.93
CA ALA A 58 -8.33 2.46 23.02
C ALA A 58 -8.98 3.59 23.83
N ASN A 59 -10.26 3.80 23.61
CA ASN A 59 -11.07 4.83 24.30
C ASN A 59 -12.31 4.27 24.99
N GLY A 60 -12.48 2.96 25.02
CA GLY A 60 -13.65 2.29 25.61
C GLY A 60 -14.81 2.07 24.63
N THR A 61 -14.69 2.52 23.38
CA THR A 61 -15.70 2.32 22.34
C THR A 61 -15.10 1.59 21.14
N THR A 62 -15.93 1.15 20.20
CA THR A 62 -15.44 0.59 18.93
C THR A 62 -14.75 1.67 18.10
N GLN A 63 -13.57 1.36 17.64
CA GLN A 63 -12.74 2.22 16.81
C GLN A 63 -12.26 1.45 15.58
N SER A 64 -12.10 2.14 14.47
CA SER A 64 -11.48 1.62 13.25
C SER A 64 -10.05 2.11 13.18
N PHE A 65 -9.14 1.22 12.79
CA PHE A 65 -7.73 1.50 12.56
C PHE A 65 -7.36 1.23 11.11
N GLU A 66 -6.63 2.16 10.53
CA GLU A 66 -6.03 1.98 9.20
C GLU A 66 -4.60 2.50 9.19
N LYS A 67 -3.73 1.79 8.50
CA LYS A 67 -2.34 2.21 8.27
C LYS A 67 -1.81 1.67 6.97
N GLU A 68 -1.28 2.57 6.15
CA GLU A 68 -0.61 2.22 4.90
C GLU A 68 0.91 2.14 5.09
N PHE A 69 1.54 1.26 4.32
CA PHE A 69 2.99 1.12 4.24
C PHE A 69 3.38 0.52 2.89
N THR A 70 4.59 0.85 2.42
CA THR A 70 5.17 0.25 1.22
C THR A 70 6.20 -0.80 1.62
N ALA A 71 6.10 -1.99 1.08
CA ALA A 71 7.03 -3.08 1.39
C ALA A 71 8.41 -2.81 0.79
N GLY A 72 9.44 -2.77 1.65
CA GLY A 72 10.82 -2.52 1.24
C GLY A 72 11.49 -3.72 0.56
N MET A 73 10.96 -4.91 0.73
CA MET A 73 11.45 -6.17 0.12
C MET A 73 10.29 -7.14 -0.12
N THR A 74 10.53 -8.14 -0.98
CA THR A 74 9.61 -9.27 -1.17
C THR A 74 9.84 -10.30 -0.07
N ASP A 75 8.77 -10.75 0.56
CA ASP A 75 8.78 -11.84 1.55
C ASP A 75 7.50 -12.67 1.39
N PHE A 76 7.66 -13.97 1.27
CA PHE A 76 6.56 -14.91 1.01
C PHE A 76 6.01 -15.57 2.29
N ASN A 77 6.55 -15.23 3.45
CA ASN A 77 6.12 -15.78 4.74
C ASN A 77 6.16 -14.73 5.84
N CYS A 78 5.19 -13.84 5.82
CA CYS A 78 5.00 -12.80 6.83
C CYS A 78 3.85 -13.14 7.78
N ALA A 79 3.82 -12.44 8.90
CA ALA A 79 2.74 -12.47 9.89
C ALA A 79 2.30 -11.06 10.27
N ILE A 80 0.99 -10.88 10.45
CA ILE A 80 0.44 -9.77 11.22
C ILE A 80 0.41 -10.22 12.68
N VAL A 81 0.94 -9.38 13.55
CA VAL A 81 0.94 -9.61 15.00
C VAL A 81 0.28 -8.43 15.68
N LEU A 82 -0.76 -8.70 16.45
CA LEU A 82 -1.41 -7.74 17.33
C LEU A 82 -1.12 -8.14 18.78
N GLU A 83 -0.51 -7.25 19.53
CA GLU A 83 -0.19 -7.44 20.94
C GLU A 83 -1.04 -6.49 21.80
N PHE A 84 -1.73 -7.04 22.75
CA PHE A 84 -2.65 -6.30 23.63
C PHE A 84 -1.95 -5.94 24.92
N LYS A 85 -1.95 -4.65 25.27
CA LYS A 85 -1.43 -4.13 26.54
C LYS A 85 -2.56 -3.52 27.35
N GLY A 86 -2.53 -3.70 28.66
CA GLY A 86 -3.55 -3.23 29.59
C GLY A 86 -4.34 -4.37 30.18
N SER A 87 -5.46 -4.03 30.84
CA SER A 87 -6.35 -5.01 31.48
C SER A 87 -7.73 -4.96 30.83
N GLY A 88 -8.43 -6.10 30.85
CA GLY A 88 -9.78 -6.23 30.30
C GLY A 88 -9.83 -6.99 28.98
N THR A 89 -11.01 -7.03 28.38
CA THR A 89 -11.26 -7.73 27.14
C THR A 89 -10.99 -6.81 25.95
N VAL A 90 -10.26 -7.32 24.97
CA VAL A 90 -10.05 -6.66 23.67
C VAL A 90 -10.73 -7.52 22.61
N ASN A 91 -11.64 -6.91 21.84
CA ASN A 91 -12.24 -7.51 20.67
C ASN A 91 -11.59 -6.88 19.41
N VAL A 92 -11.20 -7.71 18.48
CA VAL A 92 -10.70 -7.27 17.17
C VAL A 92 -11.54 -7.94 16.09
N GLU A 93 -12.03 -7.15 15.16
CA GLU A 93 -12.89 -7.60 14.07
C GLU A 93 -12.35 -7.03 12.73
N HIS A 94 -12.74 -7.62 11.62
CA HIS A 94 -12.44 -7.16 10.27
C HIS A 94 -10.93 -6.93 9.99
N LEU A 95 -10.05 -7.74 10.60
CA LEU A 95 -8.62 -7.67 10.31
C LEU A 95 -8.38 -7.94 8.83
N SER A 96 -7.76 -6.99 8.15
CA SER A 96 -7.53 -7.04 6.71
C SER A 96 -6.16 -6.47 6.36
N LEU A 97 -5.52 -7.06 5.36
CA LEU A 97 -4.35 -6.51 4.68
C LEU A 97 -4.60 -6.55 3.18
N VAL A 98 -4.71 -5.39 2.57
CA VAL A 98 -5.04 -5.25 1.15
C VAL A 98 -3.86 -4.59 0.44
N ALA A 99 -3.45 -5.17 -0.70
CA ALA A 99 -2.56 -4.47 -1.62
C ALA A 99 -3.35 -3.33 -2.29
N LEU A 100 -2.80 -2.14 -2.28
CA LEU A 100 -3.37 -0.98 -2.95
C LEU A 100 -2.79 -0.87 -4.34
N ASP A 101 -3.64 -0.57 -5.32
CA ASP A 101 -3.12 -0.19 -6.62
C ASP A 101 -2.24 1.07 -6.45
N PRO A 102 -1.11 1.17 -7.15
CA PRO A 102 -0.32 2.37 -7.12
C PRO A 102 -1.18 3.55 -7.61
N GLU A 103 -1.03 4.71 -6.96
CA GLU A 103 -1.69 5.92 -7.44
C GLU A 103 -1.28 6.18 -8.89
N PRO A 104 -2.22 6.53 -9.76
CA PRO A 104 -1.92 6.83 -11.15
C PRO A 104 -0.89 7.95 -11.25
N VAL A 105 0.22 7.68 -11.89
CA VAL A 105 1.25 8.69 -12.15
C VAL A 105 0.91 9.39 -13.46
N ARG A 106 0.51 10.65 -13.40
CA ARG A 106 0.20 11.44 -14.60
C ARG A 106 1.40 11.41 -15.55
N GLY A 107 1.14 11.02 -16.80
CA GLY A 107 2.15 10.86 -17.84
C GLY A 107 2.72 9.45 -17.98
N ASP A 108 2.63 8.59 -16.97
CA ASP A 108 3.09 7.20 -17.03
C ASP A 108 2.12 6.34 -17.86
N VAL A 109 2.28 6.38 -19.17
CA VAL A 109 1.45 5.61 -20.11
C VAL A 109 1.96 4.18 -20.32
N ASN A 110 3.20 3.90 -19.95
CA ASN A 110 3.80 2.57 -20.05
C ASN A 110 3.61 1.73 -18.78
N GLY A 111 3.05 2.31 -17.69
CA GLY A 111 2.69 1.61 -16.47
C GLY A 111 3.88 1.20 -15.59
N ASN A 112 5.04 1.84 -15.73
CA ASN A 112 6.23 1.50 -14.95
C ASN A 112 6.34 2.24 -13.61
N GLY A 113 5.38 3.12 -13.30
CA GLY A 113 5.32 3.92 -12.07
C GLY A 113 6.18 5.18 -12.10
N VAL A 114 6.77 5.55 -13.24
CA VAL A 114 7.68 6.70 -13.35
C VAL A 114 7.37 7.51 -14.61
N TRP A 115 6.97 8.76 -14.43
CA TRP A 115 6.83 9.71 -15.53
C TRP A 115 8.20 10.13 -16.07
N ASN A 116 8.51 9.82 -17.35
CA ASN A 116 9.76 10.20 -17.99
C ASN A 116 9.66 10.14 -19.54
N LEU A 117 10.77 10.39 -20.24
CA LEU A 117 10.81 10.41 -21.71
C LEU A 117 10.36 9.08 -22.35
N SER A 118 10.48 7.95 -21.67
CA SER A 118 10.03 6.66 -22.22
C SER A 118 8.53 6.64 -22.47
N ASP A 119 7.75 7.36 -21.68
CA ASP A 119 6.30 7.47 -21.83
C ASP A 119 5.92 8.31 -23.04
N VAL A 120 6.62 9.42 -23.24
CA VAL A 120 6.47 10.25 -24.45
C VAL A 120 6.77 9.43 -25.71
N ILE A 121 7.82 8.59 -25.66
CA ILE A 121 8.18 7.69 -26.76
C ILE A 121 7.10 6.60 -26.94
N ALA A 122 6.56 6.04 -25.86
CA ALA A 122 5.51 5.04 -25.92
C ALA A 122 4.24 5.62 -26.58
N LEU A 123 3.78 6.79 -26.13
CA LEU A 123 2.65 7.47 -26.72
C LEU A 123 2.89 7.83 -28.21
N GLN A 124 4.07 8.34 -28.55
CA GLN A 124 4.43 8.64 -29.93
C GLN A 124 4.38 7.39 -30.83
N LYS A 125 4.92 6.27 -30.39
CA LYS A 125 4.87 5.01 -31.13
C LYS A 125 3.44 4.53 -31.34
N TRP A 126 2.62 4.64 -30.30
CA TRP A 126 1.22 4.23 -30.37
C TRP A 126 0.45 5.09 -31.38
N LEU A 127 0.59 6.42 -31.34
CA LEU A 127 -0.04 7.34 -32.30
C LEU A 127 0.41 7.12 -33.75
N LEU A 128 1.63 6.66 -33.96
CA LEU A 128 2.15 6.29 -35.27
C LEU A 128 1.78 4.87 -35.69
N ALA A 129 0.95 4.18 -34.93
CA ALA A 129 0.56 2.80 -35.16
C ALA A 129 1.76 1.86 -35.41
N VAL A 130 2.84 2.07 -34.67
CA VAL A 130 4.01 1.17 -34.73
C VAL A 130 3.56 -0.21 -34.26
N PRO A 131 3.88 -1.30 -34.98
CA PRO A 131 3.53 -2.66 -34.55
C PRO A 131 3.96 -2.93 -33.11
N ASP A 132 3.09 -3.60 -32.35
CA ASP A 132 3.26 -3.97 -30.93
C ASP A 132 3.38 -2.79 -29.94
N ALA A 133 3.19 -1.54 -30.37
CA ALA A 133 3.09 -0.41 -29.46
C ALA A 133 1.83 -0.52 -28.61
N LYS A 134 2.01 -0.41 -27.28
CA LYS A 134 0.92 -0.47 -26.29
C LYS A 134 1.01 0.69 -25.33
N LEU A 135 -0.13 1.10 -24.81
CA LEU A 135 -0.25 1.97 -23.64
C LEU A 135 -0.92 1.15 -22.54
N GLU A 136 -0.18 0.84 -21.49
CA GLU A 136 -0.68 0.04 -20.36
C GLU A 136 -1.64 0.86 -19.49
N GLN A 137 -1.42 2.17 -19.44
CA GLN A 137 -2.17 3.15 -18.63
C GLN A 137 -2.45 4.41 -19.48
N TRP A 138 -3.26 4.26 -20.53
CA TRP A 138 -3.49 5.34 -21.48
C TRP A 138 -4.11 6.59 -20.84
N GLU A 139 -4.95 6.40 -19.79
CA GLU A 139 -5.62 7.47 -19.05
C GLU A 139 -4.62 8.45 -18.43
N ASN A 140 -3.44 7.97 -18.06
CA ASN A 140 -2.37 8.82 -17.51
C ASN A 140 -1.79 9.78 -18.56
N GLY A 141 -1.99 9.48 -19.83
CA GLY A 141 -1.53 10.28 -20.95
C GLY A 141 -2.54 11.31 -21.46
N ASP A 142 -3.77 11.29 -20.97
CA ASP A 142 -4.81 12.28 -21.35
C ASP A 142 -4.55 13.62 -20.65
N PHE A 143 -3.61 14.37 -21.21
CA PHE A 143 -3.17 15.66 -20.65
C PHE A 143 -4.17 16.79 -20.91
N TYR A 144 -4.95 16.67 -21.99
CA TYR A 144 -6.00 17.63 -22.31
C TYR A 144 -7.33 17.32 -21.59
N ALA A 145 -7.45 16.15 -20.97
CA ALA A 145 -8.60 15.70 -20.18
C ALA A 145 -9.92 15.67 -20.98
N ASP A 146 -9.88 15.23 -22.24
CA ASP A 146 -11.04 15.08 -23.08
C ASP A 146 -11.54 13.63 -23.24
N GLY A 147 -10.86 12.69 -22.55
CA GLY A 147 -11.16 11.25 -22.56
C GLY A 147 -10.66 10.53 -23.82
N ARG A 148 -9.70 11.12 -24.54
CA ARG A 148 -9.07 10.56 -25.73
C ARG A 148 -7.57 10.70 -25.63
N ILE A 149 -6.87 9.91 -26.44
CA ILE A 149 -5.43 10.03 -26.63
C ILE A 149 -5.16 10.45 -28.08
N ASP A 150 -4.54 11.62 -28.26
CA ASP A 150 -4.17 12.10 -29.57
C ASP A 150 -2.86 12.93 -29.59
N ALA A 151 -2.61 13.59 -30.70
CA ALA A 151 -1.40 14.38 -30.89
C ALA A 151 -1.33 15.61 -29.96
N LEU A 152 -2.46 16.11 -29.46
CA LEU A 152 -2.50 17.23 -28.53
C LEU A 152 -1.91 16.82 -27.19
N ASP A 153 -2.28 15.61 -26.69
CA ASP A 153 -1.74 15.06 -25.46
C ASP A 153 -0.22 14.85 -25.56
N LEU A 154 0.24 14.31 -26.69
CA LEU A 154 1.67 14.16 -26.95
C LEU A 154 2.41 15.51 -26.93
N CYS A 155 1.81 16.57 -27.47
CA CYS A 155 2.38 17.91 -27.43
C CYS A 155 2.48 18.43 -25.97
N LEU A 156 1.41 18.26 -25.18
CA LEU A 156 1.38 18.69 -23.79
C LEU A 156 2.36 17.87 -22.92
N MET A 157 2.42 16.56 -23.10
CA MET A 157 3.40 15.70 -22.42
C MET A 157 4.85 16.14 -22.73
N ARG A 158 5.15 16.46 -23.99
CA ARG A 158 6.47 16.97 -24.37
C ARG A 158 6.79 18.32 -23.75
N GLN A 159 5.81 19.19 -23.68
CA GLN A 159 5.98 20.51 -23.06
C GLN A 159 6.31 20.35 -21.57
N GLU A 160 5.58 19.51 -20.85
CA GLU A 160 5.75 19.33 -19.40
C GLU A 160 7.09 18.65 -19.02
N ILE A 161 7.62 17.76 -19.87
CA ILE A 161 8.88 17.08 -19.59
C ILE A 161 10.12 17.96 -19.86
N LEU A 162 9.96 19.06 -20.58
CA LEU A 162 11.04 19.96 -20.95
C LEU A 162 11.19 21.17 -20.00
N TRP A 163 10.26 21.34 -19.06
CA TRP A 163 10.25 22.44 -18.09
C TRP A 163 10.31 21.91 -16.66
#